data_03206ffa8d48c39c7edeeed270a3dc3c
#
_entry.id   03206ffa8d48c39c7edeeed270a3dc3c
#
_cell.length_a   1.000
_cell.length_b   1.000
_cell.length_c   1.000
_cell.angle_alpha   90.00
_cell.angle_beta   90.00
_cell.angle_gamma   90.00
#
_symmetry.space_group_name_H-M   'P 1'
#
loop_
_entity.id
_entity.type
_entity.pdbx_description
1 polymer ?
#
loop_
_entity_poly.entity_id
_entity_poly.type
_entity_poly.pdbx_seq_one_letter_code
_entity_poly.pdbx_strand_id
1 'polypeptide(L)'
;MVSMAESLERLQDLASSPVVSRVASAFVDAGYELALVGGPVRDAMLGRHVSDLDFTSNATPDQILAVLKPIADAWWDVGREFGTIGAKVSARKADGAADAGERESGTVEITTYRADAYDGVTRKPVVAFGDTLEGDLRRRDFTVNSMALRVPQVTLVDPSGGVEDLVAGVLRTPSTPETSFGDDPLRMLRGARFASQLGFRPDDDVVAAMEAMRDTIGIVSAERIQTELSKLLLTDSPRAGIELLVDTGLADIVLPEVPALRLEPDEHHHHKDVYQHSLTVLEQAIGYEKERHPGDEPDLVLRWAALLHDIGKPATKRTGPGAAVTFYHHDIVGAKLAKKRLTALRYDGDTIKSVARLVELHMRFFGYSEGVWADSAVRRYVRDAGSLLERLHMLVRADVTTRNRRKADRLGFAYDDLEARIAELQEQEELGAVRPDLDGNRIQEVLGIKPGREVGEAYRWLLELRLDEGPLGEEEAERRLLEWWATRS
;
A
#
# COMPACT_ATOMS: atom_id res chain seq x y z
N MET A 1 -11.45 -18.66 17.44
CA MET A 1 -12.90 -18.36 17.27
C MET A 1 -13.24 -17.29 18.27
N VAL A 2 -13.83 -16.20 17.81
CA VAL A 2 -14.26 -15.10 18.69
C VAL A 2 -15.52 -15.58 19.45
N SER A 3 -15.54 -15.43 20.78
CA SER A 3 -16.71 -15.73 21.58
C SER A 3 -17.80 -14.69 21.34
N MET A 4 -19.04 -15.09 21.13
CA MET A 4 -20.15 -14.13 20.95
C MET A 4 -20.32 -13.25 22.19
N ALA A 5 -20.10 -13.80 23.40
CA ALA A 5 -20.17 -13.00 24.62
C ALA A 5 -19.11 -11.88 24.66
N GLU A 6 -17.87 -12.19 24.30
CA GLU A 6 -16.81 -11.19 24.21
C GLU A 6 -17.08 -10.16 23.09
N SER A 7 -17.68 -10.58 21.97
CA SER A 7 -18.06 -9.66 20.90
C SER A 7 -19.12 -8.65 21.35
N LEU A 8 -20.12 -9.10 22.13
CA LEU A 8 -21.15 -8.23 22.69
C LEU A 8 -20.58 -7.26 23.74
N GLU A 9 -19.65 -7.71 24.57
CA GLU A 9 -18.95 -6.84 25.54
C GLU A 9 -18.18 -5.74 24.82
N ARG A 10 -17.40 -6.07 23.79
CA ARG A 10 -16.66 -5.08 22.98
C ARG A 10 -17.57 -4.08 22.25
N LEU A 11 -18.74 -4.52 21.77
CA LEU A 11 -19.72 -3.62 21.18
C LEU A 11 -20.30 -2.65 22.24
N GLN A 12 -20.48 -3.13 23.47
CA GLN A 12 -20.93 -2.30 24.59
C GLN A 12 -19.86 -1.27 24.97
N ASP A 13 -18.60 -1.68 25.02
CA ASP A 13 -17.46 -0.81 25.26
C ASP A 13 -17.35 0.28 24.18
N LEU A 14 -17.45 -0.11 22.88
CA LEU A 14 -17.45 0.82 21.78
C LEU A 14 -18.60 1.84 21.87
N ALA A 15 -19.82 1.39 22.15
CA ALA A 15 -20.99 2.26 22.30
C ALA A 15 -20.85 3.22 23.49
N SER A 16 -20.15 2.80 24.54
CA SER A 16 -19.92 3.55 25.77
C SER A 16 -18.69 4.45 25.70
N SER A 17 -17.89 4.40 24.60
CA SER A 17 -16.74 5.26 24.47
C SER A 17 -17.13 6.74 24.50
N PRO A 18 -16.29 7.60 25.07
CA PRO A 18 -16.62 9.02 25.29
C PRO A 18 -17.06 9.74 24.01
N VAL A 19 -16.41 9.50 22.89
CA VAL A 19 -16.73 10.12 21.58
C VAL A 19 -18.09 9.63 21.09
N VAL A 20 -18.32 8.29 21.06
CA VAL A 20 -19.59 7.70 20.61
C VAL A 20 -20.75 8.19 21.47
N SER A 21 -20.60 8.17 22.81
CA SER A 21 -21.62 8.63 23.74
C SER A 21 -21.98 10.09 23.55
N ARG A 22 -20.98 10.96 23.31
CA ARG A 22 -21.20 12.39 23.06
C ARG A 22 -21.97 12.65 21.76
N VAL A 23 -21.59 11.95 20.68
CA VAL A 23 -22.28 12.07 19.40
C VAL A 23 -23.70 11.50 19.50
N ALA A 24 -23.85 10.33 20.09
CA ALA A 24 -25.17 9.68 20.27
C ALA A 24 -26.14 10.58 21.07
N SER A 25 -25.69 11.18 22.18
CA SER A 25 -26.52 12.10 22.97
C SER A 25 -26.98 13.29 22.14
N ALA A 26 -26.10 13.91 21.37
CA ALA A 26 -26.44 15.08 20.54
C ALA A 26 -27.50 14.75 19.47
N PHE A 27 -27.44 13.55 18.87
CA PHE A 27 -28.43 13.10 17.89
C PHE A 27 -29.80 12.78 18.54
N VAL A 28 -29.78 12.11 19.69
CA VAL A 28 -31.01 11.84 20.47
C VAL A 28 -31.69 13.14 20.89
N ASP A 29 -30.94 14.12 21.42
CA ASP A 29 -31.46 15.43 21.83
C ASP A 29 -32.08 16.21 20.64
N ALA A 30 -31.53 15.99 19.44
CA ALA A 30 -32.06 16.57 18.20
C ALA A 30 -33.22 15.76 17.58
N GLY A 31 -33.56 14.58 18.13
CA GLY A 31 -34.65 13.74 17.67
C GLY A 31 -34.31 12.86 16.46
N TYR A 32 -33.02 12.58 16.21
CA TYR A 32 -32.58 11.74 15.11
C TYR A 32 -32.06 10.37 15.59
N GLU A 33 -32.24 9.36 14.74
CA GLU A 33 -31.64 8.04 14.92
C GLU A 33 -30.13 8.10 14.60
N LEU A 34 -29.33 7.30 15.30
CA LEU A 34 -27.92 7.12 15.03
C LEU A 34 -27.51 5.67 15.25
N ALA A 35 -26.72 5.14 14.32
CA ALA A 35 -26.12 3.82 14.46
C ALA A 35 -24.69 3.81 13.95
N LEU A 36 -23.76 3.16 14.68
CA LEU A 36 -22.47 2.77 14.15
C LEU A 36 -22.68 1.71 13.08
N VAL A 37 -21.88 1.74 11.99
CA VAL A 37 -22.07 0.82 10.87
C VAL A 37 -20.75 0.33 10.26
N GLY A 38 -20.78 -0.84 9.67
CA GLY A 38 -19.69 -1.34 8.80
C GLY A 38 -18.43 -1.71 9.57
N GLY A 39 -17.29 -1.11 9.16
CA GLY A 39 -15.97 -1.39 9.72
C GLY A 39 -15.90 -1.37 11.24
N PRO A 40 -16.31 -0.29 11.91
CA PRO A 40 -16.30 -0.17 13.38
C PRO A 40 -17.03 -1.31 14.11
N VAL A 41 -18.20 -1.70 13.62
CA VAL A 41 -18.99 -2.80 14.24
C VAL A 41 -18.29 -4.14 14.03
N ARG A 42 -17.89 -4.42 12.80
CA ARG A 42 -17.13 -5.63 12.44
C ARG A 42 -15.85 -5.77 13.25
N ASP A 43 -15.03 -4.72 13.28
CA ASP A 43 -13.69 -4.76 13.88
C ASP A 43 -13.78 -4.85 15.41
N ALA A 44 -14.75 -4.18 16.04
CA ALA A 44 -15.04 -4.36 17.46
C ALA A 44 -15.42 -5.82 17.78
N MET A 45 -16.30 -6.43 16.98
CA MET A 45 -16.68 -7.85 17.17
C MET A 45 -15.48 -8.78 17.02
N LEU A 46 -14.55 -8.48 16.10
CA LEU A 46 -13.32 -9.25 15.91
C LEU A 46 -12.23 -8.96 16.95
N GLY A 47 -12.42 -7.99 17.84
CA GLY A 47 -11.41 -7.54 18.80
C GLY A 47 -10.23 -6.81 18.15
N ARG A 48 -10.47 -6.19 17.00
CA ARG A 48 -9.50 -5.35 16.30
C ARG A 48 -9.61 -3.89 16.76
N HIS A 49 -8.54 -3.14 16.60
CA HIS A 49 -8.58 -1.72 16.88
C HIS A 49 -9.53 -1.00 15.92
N VAL A 50 -10.39 -0.14 16.49
CA VAL A 50 -11.32 0.71 15.72
C VAL A 50 -10.71 2.11 15.66
N SER A 51 -10.28 2.54 14.46
CA SER A 51 -9.66 3.86 14.23
C SER A 51 -10.68 4.93 13.84
N ASP A 52 -11.59 4.57 12.95
CA ASP A 52 -12.56 5.51 12.37
C ASP A 52 -13.97 5.12 12.82
N LEU A 53 -14.80 6.12 13.12
CA LEU A 53 -16.16 5.91 13.61
C LEU A 53 -17.15 6.29 12.51
N ASP A 54 -17.62 5.28 11.77
CA ASP A 54 -18.63 5.44 10.74
C ASP A 54 -20.03 5.26 11.33
N PHE A 55 -20.88 6.28 11.12
CA PHE A 55 -22.26 6.27 11.55
C PHE A 55 -23.22 6.42 10.36
N THR A 56 -24.44 5.99 10.55
CA THR A 56 -25.56 6.30 9.66
C THR A 56 -26.74 6.82 10.48
N SER A 57 -27.55 7.69 9.85
CA SER A 57 -28.65 8.42 10.51
C SER A 57 -29.80 8.66 9.53
N ASN A 58 -31.02 8.87 10.08
CA ASN A 58 -32.17 9.38 9.32
C ASN A 58 -32.11 10.90 9.11
N ALA A 59 -31.12 11.60 9.70
CA ALA A 59 -30.91 13.02 9.50
C ALA A 59 -30.34 13.33 8.11
N THR A 60 -30.79 14.39 7.47
CA THR A 60 -30.18 14.91 6.22
C THR A 60 -28.81 15.51 6.48
N PRO A 61 -27.95 15.70 5.46
CA PRO A 61 -26.62 16.29 5.65
C PRO A 61 -26.63 17.66 6.35
N ASP A 62 -27.65 18.50 6.09
CA ASP A 62 -27.82 19.80 6.76
C ASP A 62 -28.13 19.63 8.24
N GLN A 63 -28.98 18.68 8.57
CA GLN A 63 -29.34 18.34 9.94
C GLN A 63 -28.17 17.71 10.69
N ILE A 64 -27.42 16.79 10.06
CA ILE A 64 -26.19 16.22 10.60
C ILE A 64 -25.20 17.32 10.94
N LEU A 65 -24.97 18.25 10.00
CA LEU A 65 -24.05 19.36 10.21
C LEU A 65 -24.51 20.28 11.35
N ALA A 66 -25.83 20.57 11.46
CA ALA A 66 -26.38 21.37 12.53
C ALA A 66 -26.17 20.72 13.92
N VAL A 67 -26.28 19.39 14.02
CA VAL A 67 -26.03 18.63 15.27
C VAL A 67 -24.54 18.57 15.59
N LEU A 68 -23.67 18.40 14.60
CA LEU A 68 -22.23 18.25 14.83
C LEU A 68 -21.52 19.54 15.17
N LYS A 69 -21.89 20.68 14.55
CA LYS A 69 -21.22 21.98 14.76
C LYS A 69 -21.02 22.38 16.21
N PRO A 70 -21.99 22.23 17.13
CA PRO A 70 -21.82 22.61 18.54
C PRO A 70 -20.88 21.74 19.35
N ILE A 71 -20.60 20.49 18.88
CA ILE A 71 -19.85 19.48 19.61
C ILE A 71 -18.50 19.13 18.97
N ALA A 72 -18.27 19.54 17.72
CA ALA A 72 -17.07 19.23 16.95
C ALA A 72 -15.96 20.26 17.18
N ASP A 73 -14.71 19.80 17.23
CA ASP A 73 -13.52 20.65 17.20
C ASP A 73 -13.22 21.16 15.77
N ALA A 74 -13.53 20.33 14.77
CA ALA A 74 -13.46 20.64 13.35
C ALA A 74 -14.49 19.80 12.60
N TRP A 75 -14.95 20.28 11.44
CA TRP A 75 -15.87 19.56 10.57
C TRP A 75 -15.55 19.80 9.09
N TRP A 76 -15.99 18.88 8.22
CA TRP A 76 -15.87 18.98 6.75
C TRP A 76 -17.08 18.34 6.08
N ASP A 77 -17.39 18.83 4.88
CA ASP A 77 -18.55 18.44 4.09
C ASP A 77 -18.20 18.00 2.67
N VAL A 78 -16.97 17.59 2.44
CA VAL A 78 -16.47 17.09 1.14
C VAL A 78 -17.33 15.94 0.59
N GLY A 79 -17.91 15.12 1.48
CA GLY A 79 -18.83 14.03 1.15
C GLY A 79 -20.31 14.40 1.09
N ARG A 80 -20.68 15.69 1.19
CA ARG A 80 -22.07 16.14 1.31
C ARG A 80 -22.96 15.73 0.13
N GLU A 81 -22.44 15.76 -1.09
CA GLU A 81 -23.16 15.29 -2.28
C GLU A 81 -23.51 13.79 -2.21
N PHE A 82 -22.78 13.03 -1.40
CA PHE A 82 -23.01 11.61 -1.12
C PHE A 82 -23.74 11.38 0.21
N GLY A 83 -24.22 12.43 0.86
CA GLY A 83 -24.94 12.36 2.12
C GLY A 83 -24.05 12.25 3.37
N THR A 84 -22.72 12.42 3.26
CA THR A 84 -21.76 12.22 4.36
C THR A 84 -21.22 13.56 4.88
N ILE A 85 -21.21 13.72 6.19
CA ILE A 85 -20.56 14.82 6.92
C ILE A 85 -19.52 14.22 7.87
N GLY A 86 -18.31 14.76 7.84
CA GLY A 86 -17.24 14.37 8.74
C GLY A 86 -16.98 15.41 9.81
N ALA A 87 -16.52 14.96 10.98
CA ALA A 87 -16.11 15.84 12.06
C ALA A 87 -15.02 15.20 12.93
N LYS A 88 -14.23 16.06 13.59
CA LYS A 88 -13.36 15.66 14.70
C LYS A 88 -14.06 16.05 16.00
N VAL A 89 -14.29 15.07 16.87
CA VAL A 89 -15.00 15.25 18.14
C VAL A 89 -14.09 14.82 19.28
N SER A 90 -13.94 15.68 20.30
CA SER A 90 -13.23 15.35 21.54
C SER A 90 -14.21 15.24 22.70
N ALA A 91 -14.06 14.20 23.51
CA ALA A 91 -14.86 14.00 24.71
C ALA A 91 -13.94 13.71 25.92
N ARG A 92 -14.41 14.07 27.15
CA ARG A 92 -13.70 13.71 28.37
C ARG A 92 -13.95 12.24 28.71
N LYS A 93 -12.91 11.53 29.13
CA LYS A 93 -13.06 10.21 29.71
C LYS A 93 -13.90 10.32 31.01
N ALA A 94 -14.71 9.31 31.25
CA ALA A 94 -15.62 9.30 32.41
C ALA A 94 -14.84 9.32 33.75
N ASP A 95 -15.43 9.93 34.76
CA ASP A 95 -14.90 9.92 36.12
C ASP A 95 -14.82 8.47 36.64
N GLY A 96 -13.61 8.05 37.05
CA GLY A 96 -13.35 6.68 37.52
C GLY A 96 -12.44 5.84 36.62
N ALA A 97 -12.13 6.28 35.40
CA ALA A 97 -11.09 5.69 34.57
C ALA A 97 -9.69 6.01 35.13
N ALA A 98 -8.70 5.15 34.88
CA ALA A 98 -7.32 5.35 35.32
C ALA A 98 -6.73 6.72 34.87
N ASP A 99 -7.26 7.28 33.76
CA ASP A 99 -6.89 8.57 33.15
C ASP A 99 -8.06 9.57 33.21
N ALA A 100 -8.77 9.64 34.33
CA ALA A 100 -9.92 10.55 34.50
C ALA A 100 -9.49 12.01 34.25
N GLY A 101 -10.16 12.65 33.26
CA GLY A 101 -9.88 14.04 32.87
C GLY A 101 -9.11 14.19 31.57
N GLU A 102 -8.49 13.14 31.01
CA GLU A 102 -7.95 13.14 29.64
C GLU A 102 -9.08 13.27 28.60
N ARG A 103 -8.77 13.93 27.50
CA ARG A 103 -9.67 14.02 26.35
C ARG A 103 -9.35 12.92 25.35
N GLU A 104 -10.37 12.14 25.01
CA GLU A 104 -10.34 11.27 23.86
C GLU A 104 -10.83 12.05 22.65
N SER A 105 -10.13 11.95 21.53
CA SER A 105 -10.50 12.60 20.26
C SER A 105 -10.67 11.54 19.18
N GLY A 106 -11.77 11.59 18.45
CA GLY A 106 -12.05 10.68 17.35
C GLY A 106 -12.53 11.40 16.10
N THR A 107 -12.22 10.81 14.96
CA THR A 107 -12.81 11.19 13.68
C THR A 107 -14.12 10.43 13.52
N VAL A 108 -15.20 11.16 13.21
CA VAL A 108 -16.53 10.60 12.97
C VAL A 108 -16.99 10.97 11.57
N GLU A 109 -17.53 9.99 10.84
CA GLU A 109 -18.21 10.21 9.57
C GLU A 109 -19.67 9.74 9.70
N ILE A 110 -20.62 10.65 9.41
CA ILE A 110 -22.03 10.35 9.55
C ILE A 110 -22.70 10.50 8.19
N THR A 111 -23.34 9.43 7.74
CA THR A 111 -24.01 9.36 6.45
C THR A 111 -25.52 9.25 6.64
N THR A 112 -26.29 10.05 5.90
CA THR A 112 -27.74 9.90 5.81
C THR A 112 -28.10 8.52 5.26
N TYR A 113 -29.16 7.86 5.77
CA TYR A 113 -29.68 6.61 5.18
C TYR A 113 -29.87 6.78 3.68
N ARG A 114 -29.38 5.84 2.89
CA ARG A 114 -29.48 5.88 1.43
C ARG A 114 -30.42 4.78 0.95
N ALA A 115 -31.22 5.13 -0.08
CA ALA A 115 -31.84 4.17 -0.97
C ALA A 115 -31.20 4.36 -2.34
N ASP A 116 -30.60 3.32 -2.90
CA ASP A 116 -30.01 3.44 -4.23
C ASP A 116 -31.13 3.46 -5.29
N ALA A 117 -31.23 4.57 -6.03
CA ALA A 117 -32.01 4.66 -7.22
C ALA A 117 -31.06 4.71 -8.42
N TYR A 118 -30.88 3.57 -9.11
CA TYR A 118 -30.15 3.53 -10.38
C TYR A 118 -31.13 3.83 -11.52
N ASP A 119 -30.85 4.88 -12.27
CA ASP A 119 -31.59 5.20 -13.50
C ASP A 119 -31.07 4.46 -14.74
N GLY A 120 -30.04 3.63 -14.58
CA GLY A 120 -29.45 2.80 -15.65
C GLY A 120 -28.77 3.59 -16.79
N VAL A 121 -28.74 4.90 -16.74
CA VAL A 121 -28.32 5.78 -17.85
C VAL A 121 -27.09 6.62 -17.52
N THR A 122 -26.87 6.99 -16.26
CA THR A 122 -25.75 7.85 -15.87
C THR A 122 -24.72 7.13 -15.01
N ARG A 123 -23.43 7.46 -15.23
CA ARG A 123 -22.28 6.92 -14.46
C ARG A 123 -22.22 7.40 -12.99
N LYS A 124 -23.12 8.27 -12.57
CA LYS A 124 -23.23 8.77 -11.20
C LYS A 124 -24.49 8.18 -10.57
N PRO A 125 -24.37 7.45 -9.43
CA PRO A 125 -25.55 7.04 -8.70
C PRO A 125 -26.32 8.30 -8.29
N VAL A 126 -27.60 8.35 -8.57
CA VAL A 126 -28.49 9.35 -7.98
C VAL A 126 -28.68 8.93 -6.55
N VAL A 127 -28.06 9.65 -5.62
CA VAL A 127 -28.24 9.39 -4.18
C VAL A 127 -29.69 9.71 -3.83
N ALA A 128 -30.52 8.68 -3.70
CA ALA A 128 -31.81 8.80 -3.04
C ALA A 128 -31.60 8.55 -1.55
N PHE A 129 -32.16 9.41 -0.70
CA PHE A 129 -32.13 9.18 0.74
C PHE A 129 -33.18 8.13 1.09
N GLY A 130 -32.76 7.13 1.90
CA GLY A 130 -33.61 6.06 2.37
C GLY A 130 -34.28 6.41 3.70
N ASP A 131 -35.34 5.71 4.01
CA ASP A 131 -36.13 5.98 5.22
C ASP A 131 -35.82 5.02 6.37
N THR A 132 -35.07 3.93 6.11
CA THR A 132 -34.84 2.87 7.10
C THR A 132 -33.37 2.46 7.19
N LEU A 133 -32.92 2.13 8.40
CA LEU A 133 -31.59 1.60 8.66
C LEU A 133 -31.36 0.26 7.91
N GLU A 134 -32.34 -0.63 7.93
CA GLU A 134 -32.28 -1.94 7.28
C GLU A 134 -32.10 -1.82 5.75
N GLY A 135 -32.73 -0.79 5.13
CA GLY A 135 -32.54 -0.45 3.72
C GLY A 135 -31.11 -0.02 3.44
N ASP A 136 -30.55 0.88 4.27
CA ASP A 136 -29.15 1.33 4.15
C ASP A 136 -28.16 0.18 4.31
N LEU A 137 -28.43 -0.78 5.20
CA LEU A 137 -27.55 -1.93 5.42
C LEU A 137 -27.55 -2.89 4.22
N ARG A 138 -28.73 -3.20 3.65
CA ARG A 138 -28.87 -4.19 2.56
C ARG A 138 -28.18 -3.79 1.27
N ARG A 139 -27.92 -2.51 1.03
CA ARG A 139 -27.22 -2.01 -0.17
C ARG A 139 -25.70 -1.97 -0.03
N ARG A 140 -25.14 -2.34 1.14
CA ARG A 140 -23.69 -2.34 1.37
C ARG A 140 -22.99 -3.46 0.60
N ASP A 141 -21.65 -3.46 0.64
CA ASP A 141 -20.83 -4.37 -0.15
C ASP A 141 -20.90 -5.84 0.30
N PHE A 142 -20.61 -6.09 1.59
CA PHE A 142 -20.57 -7.43 2.17
C PHE A 142 -21.39 -7.50 3.46
N THR A 143 -21.96 -8.68 3.77
CA THR A 143 -22.77 -8.93 4.96
C THR A 143 -22.04 -8.53 6.25
N VAL A 144 -20.74 -8.84 6.34
CA VAL A 144 -19.89 -8.48 7.49
C VAL A 144 -19.71 -6.97 7.70
N ASN A 145 -20.00 -6.16 6.68
CA ASN A 145 -20.03 -4.70 6.73
C ASN A 145 -21.45 -4.12 6.72
N SER A 146 -22.47 -5.01 6.72
CA SER A 146 -23.89 -4.66 6.66
C SER A 146 -24.57 -4.82 8.01
N MET A 147 -23.78 -4.70 9.07
CA MET A 147 -24.23 -4.69 10.46
C MET A 147 -24.19 -3.28 11.02
N ALA A 148 -25.13 -2.98 11.92
CA ALA A 148 -25.18 -1.72 12.63
C ALA A 148 -25.39 -1.91 14.13
N LEU A 149 -24.86 -0.98 14.92
CA LEU A 149 -25.10 -0.89 16.35
C LEU A 149 -25.86 0.42 16.63
N ARG A 150 -27.17 0.34 16.93
CA ARG A 150 -27.96 1.51 17.34
C ARG A 150 -27.43 2.05 18.66
N VAL A 151 -27.18 3.33 18.70
CA VAL A 151 -26.71 4.02 19.91
C VAL A 151 -27.66 5.14 20.29
N PRO A 152 -27.91 5.37 21.58
CA PRO A 152 -27.28 4.77 22.77
C PRO A 152 -27.87 3.43 23.24
N GLN A 153 -28.87 2.84 22.53
CA GLN A 153 -29.62 1.64 22.98
C GLN A 153 -28.76 0.37 22.98
N VAL A 154 -27.60 0.36 22.33
CA VAL A 154 -26.70 -0.80 22.17
C VAL A 154 -27.44 -2.01 21.57
N THR A 155 -28.19 -1.75 20.49
CA THR A 155 -28.95 -2.80 19.80
C THR A 155 -28.28 -3.12 18.46
N LEU A 156 -27.83 -4.36 18.31
CA LEU A 156 -27.26 -4.85 17.05
C LEU A 156 -28.38 -5.10 16.02
N VAL A 157 -28.20 -4.57 14.82
CA VAL A 157 -29.09 -4.74 13.67
C VAL A 157 -28.30 -5.45 12.57
N ASP A 158 -28.73 -6.65 12.21
CA ASP A 158 -28.09 -7.50 11.19
C ASP A 158 -29.15 -8.12 10.26
N PRO A 159 -29.58 -7.39 9.23
CA PRO A 159 -30.65 -7.85 8.34
C PRO A 159 -30.18 -8.88 7.31
N SER A 160 -28.87 -9.16 7.21
CA SER A 160 -28.29 -9.97 6.15
C SER A 160 -27.44 -11.15 6.63
N GLY A 161 -27.41 -11.43 7.95
CA GLY A 161 -26.65 -12.54 8.52
C GLY A 161 -25.14 -12.28 8.61
N GLY A 162 -24.73 -11.01 8.73
CA GLY A 162 -23.33 -10.62 8.82
C GLY A 162 -22.59 -11.19 10.02
N VAL A 163 -23.29 -11.37 11.15
CA VAL A 163 -22.72 -12.01 12.36
C VAL A 163 -22.37 -13.48 12.08
N GLU A 164 -23.23 -14.21 11.41
CA GLU A 164 -22.99 -15.61 11.06
C GLU A 164 -21.80 -15.74 10.09
N ASP A 165 -21.75 -14.90 9.06
CA ASP A 165 -20.64 -14.87 8.11
C ASP A 165 -19.33 -14.42 8.77
N LEU A 166 -19.37 -13.49 9.71
CA LEU A 166 -18.22 -13.07 10.51
C LEU A 166 -17.61 -14.22 11.29
N VAL A 167 -18.46 -15.02 11.95
CA VAL A 167 -18.04 -16.21 12.72
C VAL A 167 -17.51 -17.30 11.81
N ALA A 168 -18.14 -17.48 10.65
CA ALA A 168 -17.72 -18.46 9.65
C ALA A 168 -16.47 -18.05 8.84
N GLY A 169 -16.06 -16.78 8.90
CA GLY A 169 -14.97 -16.24 8.11
C GLY A 169 -15.28 -16.22 6.60
N VAL A 170 -16.50 -15.87 6.23
CA VAL A 170 -16.99 -15.89 4.84
C VAL A 170 -17.37 -14.49 4.39
N LEU A 171 -17.08 -14.17 3.13
CA LEU A 171 -17.50 -12.94 2.47
C LEU A 171 -18.68 -13.24 1.55
N ARG A 172 -19.89 -12.79 1.94
CA ARG A 172 -21.13 -12.79 1.13
C ARG A 172 -21.61 -11.38 0.92
N THR A 173 -22.35 -11.16 -0.15
CA THR A 173 -23.06 -9.89 -0.41
C THR A 173 -24.45 -9.92 0.24
N PRO A 174 -24.97 -8.76 0.72
CA PRO A 174 -26.33 -8.69 1.31
C PRO A 174 -27.46 -8.99 0.32
N SER A 175 -27.24 -8.71 -0.95
CA SER A 175 -28.06 -9.09 -2.11
C SER A 175 -27.35 -10.15 -2.94
N THR A 176 -27.88 -10.53 -4.11
CA THR A 176 -27.12 -11.38 -5.04
C THR A 176 -25.81 -10.70 -5.44
N PRO A 177 -24.70 -11.44 -5.61
CA PRO A 177 -23.44 -10.86 -6.02
C PRO A 177 -23.53 -10.04 -7.33
N GLU A 178 -24.34 -10.51 -8.30
CA GLU A 178 -24.55 -9.82 -9.57
C GLU A 178 -25.23 -8.47 -9.37
N THR A 179 -26.21 -8.36 -8.48
CA THR A 179 -26.84 -7.10 -8.12
C THR A 179 -25.82 -6.18 -7.46
N SER A 180 -25.11 -6.70 -6.46
CA SER A 180 -24.14 -5.92 -5.68
C SER A 180 -23.01 -5.37 -6.56
N PHE A 181 -22.45 -6.19 -7.47
CA PHE A 181 -21.37 -5.77 -8.37
C PHE A 181 -21.87 -4.93 -9.55
N GLY A 182 -23.13 -5.12 -9.94
CA GLY A 182 -23.82 -4.25 -10.91
C GLY A 182 -23.97 -2.83 -10.36
N ASP A 183 -24.29 -2.69 -9.09
CA ASP A 183 -24.40 -1.40 -8.40
C ASP A 183 -23.04 -0.68 -8.31
N ASP A 184 -21.97 -1.37 -7.92
CA ASP A 184 -20.62 -0.83 -7.87
C ASP A 184 -19.58 -1.92 -8.15
N PRO A 185 -19.03 -1.98 -9.37
CA PRO A 185 -18.01 -2.97 -9.73
C PRO A 185 -16.74 -2.93 -8.86
N LEU A 186 -16.45 -1.80 -8.19
CA LEU A 186 -15.32 -1.71 -7.26
C LEU A 186 -15.45 -2.69 -6.10
N ARG A 187 -16.66 -3.15 -5.77
CA ARG A 187 -16.89 -4.14 -4.71
C ARG A 187 -16.16 -5.46 -4.96
N MET A 188 -15.88 -5.80 -6.23
CA MET A 188 -15.04 -6.96 -6.58
C MET A 188 -13.61 -6.78 -6.05
N LEU A 189 -12.98 -5.60 -6.24
CA LEU A 189 -11.66 -5.32 -5.69
C LEU A 189 -11.69 -5.23 -4.16
N ARG A 190 -12.77 -4.68 -3.59
CA ARG A 190 -12.98 -4.67 -2.14
C ARG A 190 -13.07 -6.09 -1.57
N GLY A 191 -13.71 -7.02 -2.28
CA GLY A 191 -13.76 -8.45 -1.91
C GLY A 191 -12.35 -9.06 -1.82
N ALA A 192 -11.51 -8.81 -2.81
CA ALA A 192 -10.12 -9.25 -2.80
C ALA A 192 -9.32 -8.63 -1.62
N ARG A 193 -9.53 -7.33 -1.36
CA ARG A 193 -8.92 -6.68 -0.20
C ARG A 193 -9.39 -7.28 1.12
N PHE A 194 -10.69 -7.51 1.30
CA PHE A 194 -11.22 -8.09 2.54
C PHE A 194 -10.79 -9.54 2.74
N ALA A 195 -10.64 -10.33 1.66
CA ALA A 195 -10.06 -11.66 1.76
C ALA A 195 -8.66 -11.62 2.39
N SER A 196 -7.82 -10.65 2.00
CA SER A 196 -6.50 -10.45 2.61
C SER A 196 -6.56 -9.80 3.99
N GLN A 197 -7.34 -8.74 4.15
CA GLN A 197 -7.39 -7.94 5.38
C GLN A 197 -8.00 -8.72 6.56
N LEU A 198 -9.03 -9.49 6.30
CA LEU A 198 -9.77 -10.24 7.32
C LEU A 198 -9.31 -11.70 7.42
N GLY A 199 -8.68 -12.23 6.36
CA GLY A 199 -8.40 -13.65 6.22
C GLY A 199 -9.65 -14.47 5.95
N PHE A 200 -10.69 -13.86 5.34
CA PHE A 200 -11.97 -14.49 5.07
C PHE A 200 -12.00 -15.05 3.65
N ARG A 201 -12.72 -16.15 3.48
CA ARG A 201 -12.94 -16.79 2.19
C ARG A 201 -14.18 -16.19 1.52
N PRO A 202 -14.07 -15.68 0.28
CA PRO A 202 -15.26 -15.34 -0.50
C PRO A 202 -16.13 -16.59 -0.74
N ASP A 203 -17.44 -16.42 -0.69
CA ASP A 203 -18.39 -17.47 -1.05
C ASP A 203 -18.24 -17.83 -2.54
N ASP A 204 -18.56 -19.06 -2.91
CA ASP A 204 -18.38 -19.56 -4.26
C ASP A 204 -19.22 -18.76 -5.28
N ASP A 205 -20.42 -18.31 -4.91
CA ASP A 205 -21.26 -17.44 -5.75
C ASP A 205 -20.63 -16.05 -5.95
N VAL A 206 -19.95 -15.52 -4.92
CA VAL A 206 -19.19 -14.26 -5.01
C VAL A 206 -18.04 -14.41 -6.00
N VAL A 207 -17.26 -15.50 -5.94
CA VAL A 207 -16.16 -15.77 -6.85
C VAL A 207 -16.67 -15.92 -8.30
N ALA A 208 -17.74 -16.69 -8.51
CA ALA A 208 -18.34 -16.90 -9.81
C ALA A 208 -18.84 -15.58 -10.43
N ALA A 209 -19.47 -14.71 -9.64
CA ALA A 209 -19.90 -13.40 -10.10
C ALA A 209 -18.72 -12.46 -10.41
N MET A 210 -17.65 -12.49 -9.60
CA MET A 210 -16.43 -11.73 -9.89
C MET A 210 -15.83 -12.11 -11.24
N GLU A 211 -15.78 -13.41 -11.56
CA GLU A 211 -15.29 -13.91 -12.84
C GLU A 211 -16.20 -13.49 -14.00
N ALA A 212 -17.52 -13.68 -13.85
CA ALA A 212 -18.50 -13.37 -14.90
C ALA A 212 -18.60 -11.86 -15.20
N MET A 213 -18.43 -11.01 -14.19
CA MET A 213 -18.62 -9.56 -14.27
C MET A 213 -17.32 -8.76 -14.35
N ARG A 214 -16.15 -9.40 -14.40
CA ARG A 214 -14.83 -8.74 -14.34
C ARG A 214 -14.69 -7.55 -15.28
N ASP A 215 -15.26 -7.62 -16.49
CA ASP A 215 -15.13 -6.56 -17.49
C ASP A 215 -15.82 -5.25 -17.07
N THR A 216 -16.78 -5.31 -16.15
CA THR A 216 -17.45 -4.13 -15.62
C THR A 216 -16.53 -3.23 -14.80
N ILE A 217 -15.41 -3.75 -14.30
CA ILE A 217 -14.41 -2.95 -13.57
C ILE A 217 -13.85 -1.80 -14.43
N GLY A 218 -13.88 -1.92 -15.73
CA GLY A 218 -13.41 -0.92 -16.69
C GLY A 218 -14.13 0.44 -16.61
N ILE A 219 -15.31 0.52 -15.98
CA ILE A 219 -16.03 1.79 -15.77
C ILE A 219 -15.57 2.53 -14.52
N VAL A 220 -14.85 1.86 -13.61
CA VAL A 220 -14.37 2.45 -12.35
C VAL A 220 -13.16 3.34 -12.62
N SER A 221 -13.09 4.49 -11.94
CA SER A 221 -11.96 5.40 -12.11
C SER A 221 -10.66 4.80 -11.61
N ALA A 222 -9.54 5.19 -12.24
CA ALA A 222 -8.22 4.70 -11.90
C ALA A 222 -7.83 5.02 -10.44
N GLU A 223 -8.28 6.15 -9.93
CA GLU A 223 -8.02 6.59 -8.54
C GLU A 223 -8.72 5.69 -7.52
N ARG A 224 -9.96 5.25 -7.81
CA ARG A 224 -10.66 4.30 -6.94
C ARG A 224 -10.00 2.93 -6.96
N ILE A 225 -9.59 2.45 -8.14
CA ILE A 225 -8.83 1.20 -8.31
C ILE A 225 -7.50 1.29 -7.55
N GLN A 226 -6.74 2.38 -7.72
CA GLN A 226 -5.48 2.64 -7.03
C GLN A 226 -5.65 2.55 -5.51
N THR A 227 -6.69 3.19 -4.98
CA THR A 227 -6.96 3.18 -3.54
C THR A 227 -7.20 1.76 -3.01
N GLU A 228 -7.99 0.93 -3.70
CA GLU A 228 -8.26 -0.45 -3.27
C GLU A 228 -7.03 -1.35 -3.41
N LEU A 229 -6.25 -1.23 -4.49
CA LEU A 229 -4.99 -1.96 -4.66
C LEU A 229 -3.95 -1.57 -3.60
N SER A 230 -3.84 -0.28 -3.27
CA SER A 230 -2.96 0.19 -2.20
C SER A 230 -3.36 -0.40 -0.86
N LYS A 231 -4.65 -0.34 -0.50
CA LYS A 231 -5.18 -0.93 0.73
C LYS A 231 -4.97 -2.45 0.78
N LEU A 232 -5.09 -3.14 -0.36
CA LEU A 232 -4.81 -4.56 -0.46
C LEU A 232 -3.34 -4.87 -0.15
N LEU A 233 -2.41 -4.16 -0.80
CA LEU A 233 -0.97 -4.35 -0.60
C LEU A 233 -0.52 -3.99 0.83
N LEU A 234 -1.18 -3.03 1.46
CA LEU A 234 -0.88 -2.62 2.83
C LEU A 234 -1.44 -3.57 3.91
N THR A 235 -2.17 -4.64 3.52
CA THR A 235 -2.58 -5.69 4.47
C THR A 235 -1.38 -6.51 4.95
N ASP A 236 -1.54 -7.21 6.07
CA ASP A 236 -0.51 -8.11 6.59
C ASP A 236 -0.23 -9.32 5.70
N SER A 237 -1.21 -9.74 4.90
CA SER A 237 -1.13 -10.92 4.03
C SER A 237 -1.84 -10.67 2.69
N PRO A 238 -1.23 -9.89 1.78
CA PRO A 238 -1.87 -9.49 0.51
C PRO A 238 -2.03 -10.64 -0.49
N ARG A 239 -1.33 -11.76 -0.32
CA ARG A 239 -1.33 -12.90 -1.24
C ARG A 239 -2.73 -13.37 -1.61
N ALA A 240 -3.59 -13.65 -0.63
CA ALA A 240 -4.92 -14.21 -0.88
C ALA A 240 -5.77 -13.31 -1.80
N GLY A 241 -5.72 -12.00 -1.58
CA GLY A 241 -6.44 -11.05 -2.41
C GLY A 241 -5.84 -10.92 -3.81
N ILE A 242 -4.51 -10.94 -3.94
CA ILE A 242 -3.84 -10.92 -5.26
C ILE A 242 -4.18 -12.19 -6.04
N GLU A 243 -4.13 -13.37 -5.41
CA GLU A 243 -4.52 -14.63 -6.02
C GLU A 243 -5.98 -14.60 -6.48
N LEU A 244 -6.88 -14.10 -5.66
CA LEU A 244 -8.29 -13.94 -6.04
C LEU A 244 -8.47 -13.02 -7.27
N LEU A 245 -7.75 -11.88 -7.34
CA LEU A 245 -7.78 -10.99 -8.51
C LEU A 245 -7.29 -11.69 -9.78
N VAL A 246 -6.25 -12.51 -9.65
CA VAL A 246 -5.66 -13.24 -10.78
C VAL A 246 -6.55 -14.41 -11.20
N ASP A 247 -7.12 -15.16 -10.25
CA ASP A 247 -7.95 -16.33 -10.52
C ASP A 247 -9.30 -15.95 -11.16
N THR A 248 -9.87 -14.81 -10.76
CA THR A 248 -11.12 -14.28 -11.37
C THR A 248 -10.90 -13.49 -12.67
N GLY A 249 -9.65 -13.27 -13.09
CA GLY A 249 -9.30 -12.49 -14.27
C GLY A 249 -9.45 -10.97 -14.09
N LEU A 250 -9.76 -10.47 -12.90
CA LEU A 250 -9.78 -9.03 -12.62
C LEU A 250 -8.40 -8.40 -12.79
N ALA A 251 -7.34 -9.13 -12.40
CA ALA A 251 -5.98 -8.68 -12.57
C ALA A 251 -5.59 -8.46 -14.05
N ASP A 252 -6.16 -9.22 -15.00
CA ASP A 252 -5.90 -9.02 -16.43
C ASP A 252 -6.30 -7.62 -16.92
N ILE A 253 -7.22 -6.97 -16.21
CA ILE A 253 -7.72 -5.63 -16.54
C ILE A 253 -6.97 -4.56 -15.74
N VAL A 254 -6.86 -4.72 -14.41
CA VAL A 254 -6.32 -3.67 -13.54
C VAL A 254 -4.80 -3.74 -13.36
N LEU A 255 -4.19 -4.94 -13.46
CA LEU A 255 -2.76 -5.19 -13.20
C LEU A 255 -2.23 -6.36 -14.07
N PRO A 256 -2.38 -6.32 -15.40
CA PRO A 256 -2.11 -7.46 -16.32
C PRO A 256 -0.67 -7.95 -16.29
N GLU A 257 0.27 -7.15 -15.80
CA GLU A 257 1.68 -7.55 -15.68
C GLU A 257 1.86 -8.70 -14.68
N VAL A 258 1.00 -8.82 -13.66
CA VAL A 258 1.10 -9.85 -12.62
C VAL A 258 0.64 -11.24 -13.11
N PRO A 259 -0.57 -11.42 -13.68
CA PRO A 259 -0.97 -12.72 -14.23
C PRO A 259 -0.07 -13.16 -15.40
N ALA A 260 0.54 -12.25 -16.16
CA ALA A 260 1.48 -12.59 -17.22
C ALA A 260 2.71 -13.38 -16.71
N LEU A 261 3.03 -13.32 -15.43
CA LEU A 261 4.13 -14.08 -14.81
C LEU A 261 3.81 -15.57 -14.62
N ARG A 262 2.56 -16.02 -14.71
CA ARG A 262 2.14 -17.42 -14.46
C ARG A 262 2.74 -18.44 -15.42
N LEU A 263 3.05 -18.04 -16.65
CA LEU A 263 3.53 -18.92 -17.71
C LEU A 263 5.05 -18.94 -17.87
N GLU A 264 5.77 -18.23 -17.01
CA GLU A 264 7.22 -18.10 -17.09
C GLU A 264 7.92 -19.06 -16.09
N PRO A 265 8.74 -20.02 -16.57
CA PRO A 265 9.57 -20.83 -15.68
C PRO A 265 10.67 -19.96 -15.05
N ASP A 266 10.98 -20.21 -13.78
CA ASP A 266 12.10 -19.59 -13.07
C ASP A 266 13.45 -19.95 -13.73
N GLU A 267 14.38 -19.00 -13.80
CA GLU A 267 15.74 -19.13 -14.35
C GLU A 267 16.55 -20.32 -13.78
N HIS A 268 16.21 -20.77 -12.58
CA HIS A 268 16.95 -21.81 -11.87
C HIS A 268 16.41 -23.22 -12.09
N HIS A 269 15.63 -23.48 -13.13
CA HIS A 269 15.09 -24.79 -13.51
C HIS A 269 14.31 -25.54 -12.40
N HIS A 270 13.92 -24.86 -11.36
CA HIS A 270 13.07 -25.38 -10.32
C HIS A 270 11.66 -24.87 -10.58
N HIS A 271 10.83 -25.59 -11.26
CA HIS A 271 9.37 -25.53 -11.48
C HIS A 271 8.55 -24.51 -10.65
N LYS A 272 9.14 -23.37 -10.25
CA LYS A 272 8.46 -22.25 -9.61
C LYS A 272 8.04 -21.30 -10.71
N ASP A 273 6.75 -21.18 -10.85
CA ASP A 273 6.10 -20.10 -11.55
C ASP A 273 6.63 -18.75 -11.03
N VAL A 274 7.10 -17.87 -11.92
CA VAL A 274 7.61 -16.52 -11.54
C VAL A 274 6.54 -15.72 -10.79
N TYR A 275 5.26 -15.96 -11.09
CA TYR A 275 4.14 -15.40 -10.34
C TYR A 275 4.19 -15.81 -8.85
N GLN A 276 4.33 -17.10 -8.56
CA GLN A 276 4.41 -17.57 -7.17
C GLN A 276 5.69 -17.10 -6.47
N HIS A 277 6.77 -16.92 -7.22
CA HIS A 277 8.00 -16.31 -6.72
C HIS A 277 7.74 -14.85 -6.29
N SER A 278 7.12 -14.03 -7.15
CA SER A 278 6.83 -12.62 -6.84
C SER A 278 5.93 -12.46 -5.61
N LEU A 279 4.94 -13.35 -5.43
CA LEU A 279 4.13 -13.37 -4.21
C LEU A 279 4.95 -13.73 -2.96
N THR A 280 5.87 -14.68 -3.09
CA THR A 280 6.77 -15.06 -1.98
C THR A 280 7.72 -13.92 -1.62
N VAL A 281 8.27 -13.23 -2.63
CA VAL A 281 9.13 -12.04 -2.44
C VAL A 281 8.35 -10.93 -1.70
N LEU A 282 7.10 -10.71 -2.08
CA LEU A 282 6.24 -9.73 -1.38
C LEU A 282 6.06 -10.10 0.10
N GLU A 283 5.74 -11.37 0.40
CA GLU A 283 5.58 -11.83 1.79
C GLU A 283 6.88 -11.72 2.60
N GLN A 284 8.02 -12.05 2.00
CA GLN A 284 9.32 -11.91 2.64
C GLN A 284 9.69 -10.44 2.86
N ALA A 285 9.39 -9.55 1.90
CA ALA A 285 9.61 -8.11 2.04
C ALA A 285 8.79 -7.52 3.20
N ILE A 286 7.53 -7.94 3.36
CA ILE A 286 6.69 -7.58 4.51
C ILE A 286 7.30 -8.11 5.83
N GLY A 287 7.90 -9.30 5.81
CA GLY A 287 8.61 -9.86 6.97
C GLY A 287 9.79 -8.99 7.38
N TYR A 288 10.66 -8.62 6.44
CA TYR A 288 11.80 -7.74 6.68
C TYR A 288 11.38 -6.33 7.09
N GLU A 289 10.31 -5.79 6.51
CA GLU A 289 9.73 -4.50 6.90
C GLU A 289 9.35 -4.50 8.40
N LYS A 290 8.61 -5.52 8.86
CA LYS A 290 8.19 -5.66 10.25
C LYS A 290 9.37 -5.90 11.22
N GLU A 291 10.41 -6.61 10.76
CA GLU A 291 11.60 -6.88 11.55
C GLU A 291 12.46 -5.63 11.74
N ARG A 292 12.67 -4.84 10.67
CA ARG A 292 13.54 -3.67 10.68
C ARG A 292 12.86 -2.40 11.19
N HIS A 293 11.56 -2.29 10.97
CA HIS A 293 10.75 -1.12 11.32
C HIS A 293 9.51 -1.51 12.14
N PRO A 294 9.71 -2.11 13.33
CA PRO A 294 8.59 -2.57 14.14
C PRO A 294 7.74 -1.40 14.63
N GLY A 295 6.46 -1.41 14.27
CA GLY A 295 5.50 -0.37 14.65
C GLY A 295 5.37 0.79 13.68
N ASP A 296 6.17 0.84 12.61
CA ASP A 296 5.99 1.82 11.54
C ASP A 296 4.80 1.44 10.65
N GLU A 297 4.27 2.45 9.94
CA GLU A 297 3.23 2.23 8.93
C GLU A 297 3.79 1.40 7.75
N PRO A 298 2.97 0.52 7.17
CA PRO A 298 3.39 -0.34 6.06
C PRO A 298 3.91 0.44 4.84
N ASP A 299 5.01 -0.01 4.26
CA ASP A 299 5.71 0.65 3.16
C ASP A 299 5.16 0.25 1.77
N LEU A 300 4.27 1.07 1.22
CA LEU A 300 3.65 0.83 -0.08
C LEU A 300 4.67 0.75 -1.23
N VAL A 301 5.74 1.54 -1.17
CA VAL A 301 6.78 1.57 -2.23
C VAL A 301 7.55 0.26 -2.27
N LEU A 302 7.97 -0.25 -1.10
CA LEU A 302 8.64 -1.55 -0.98
C LEU A 302 7.74 -2.68 -1.48
N ARG A 303 6.48 -2.69 -1.07
CA ARG A 303 5.51 -3.75 -1.41
C ARG A 303 5.17 -3.77 -2.90
N TRP A 304 5.00 -2.59 -3.53
CA TRP A 304 4.88 -2.51 -4.99
C TRP A 304 6.15 -3.00 -5.69
N ALA A 305 7.32 -2.58 -5.24
CA ALA A 305 8.59 -3.03 -5.84
C ALA A 305 8.75 -4.55 -5.73
N ALA A 306 8.42 -5.14 -4.58
CA ALA A 306 8.48 -6.58 -4.36
C ALA A 306 7.52 -7.36 -5.28
N LEU A 307 6.29 -6.89 -5.46
CA LEU A 307 5.33 -7.53 -6.38
C LEU A 307 5.75 -7.41 -7.84
N LEU A 308 6.35 -6.27 -8.22
CA LEU A 308 6.62 -5.91 -9.62
C LEU A 308 8.07 -6.12 -10.07
N HIS A 309 8.99 -6.60 -9.20
CA HIS A 309 10.43 -6.65 -9.54
C HIS A 309 10.71 -7.44 -10.82
N ASP A 310 9.98 -8.51 -11.06
CA ASP A 310 10.18 -9.46 -12.14
C ASP A 310 9.24 -9.28 -13.35
N ILE A 311 8.37 -8.27 -13.38
CA ILE A 311 7.38 -8.09 -14.47
C ILE A 311 7.99 -7.84 -15.86
N GLY A 312 9.29 -7.62 -15.94
CA GLY A 312 10.02 -7.54 -17.20
C GLY A 312 10.35 -8.90 -17.83
N LYS A 313 10.28 -10.00 -17.08
CA LYS A 313 10.67 -11.35 -17.54
C LYS A 313 9.88 -11.82 -18.78
N PRO A 314 8.54 -11.71 -18.85
CA PRO A 314 7.80 -12.14 -20.04
C PRO A 314 8.26 -11.43 -21.32
N ALA A 315 8.53 -10.13 -21.25
CA ALA A 315 8.94 -9.32 -22.41
C ALA A 315 10.40 -9.54 -22.83
N THR A 316 11.25 -10.07 -21.94
CA THR A 316 12.69 -10.28 -22.19
C THR A 316 13.09 -11.74 -22.37
N LYS A 317 12.10 -12.65 -22.29
CA LYS A 317 12.32 -14.08 -22.46
C LYS A 317 13.00 -14.41 -23.78
N ARG A 318 14.10 -15.16 -23.73
CA ARG A 318 14.79 -15.71 -24.90
C ARG A 318 15.15 -17.17 -24.63
N THR A 319 14.95 -18.01 -25.64
CA THR A 319 15.37 -19.42 -25.60
C THR A 319 16.66 -19.56 -26.39
N GLY A 320 17.72 -19.94 -25.71
CA GLY A 320 19.05 -20.20 -26.29
C GLY A 320 19.27 -21.64 -26.66
N PRO A 321 20.48 -22.00 -27.13
CA PRO A 321 20.87 -23.36 -27.43
C PRO A 321 20.67 -24.28 -26.22
N GLY A 322 20.15 -25.50 -26.43
CA GLY A 322 19.90 -26.46 -25.36
C GLY A 322 18.66 -26.12 -24.49
N ALA A 323 17.73 -25.33 -25.01
CA ALA A 323 16.50 -24.89 -24.33
C ALA A 323 16.73 -24.08 -23.04
N ALA A 324 17.92 -23.49 -22.86
CA ALA A 324 18.19 -22.55 -21.78
C ALA A 324 17.34 -21.28 -21.96
N VAL A 325 16.57 -20.92 -20.96
CA VAL A 325 15.76 -19.69 -20.94
C VAL A 325 16.53 -18.59 -20.21
N THR A 326 16.57 -17.40 -20.80
CA THR A 326 17.24 -16.23 -20.23
C THR A 326 16.31 -15.02 -20.27
N PHE A 327 16.51 -14.07 -19.34
CA PHE A 327 15.70 -12.87 -19.16
C PHE A 327 16.59 -11.61 -19.06
N TYR A 328 17.55 -11.46 -19.96
CA TYR A 328 18.49 -10.32 -19.92
C TYR A 328 17.75 -8.97 -19.94
N HIS A 329 18.16 -8.07 -19.02
CA HIS A 329 17.60 -6.71 -18.86
C HIS A 329 16.12 -6.67 -18.45
N HIS A 330 15.61 -7.72 -17.78
CA HIS A 330 14.25 -7.69 -17.26
C HIS A 330 14.05 -6.63 -16.17
N ASP A 331 15.09 -6.28 -15.44
CA ASP A 331 15.17 -5.17 -14.50
C ASP A 331 14.85 -3.81 -15.16
N ILE A 332 15.52 -3.49 -16.27
CA ILE A 332 15.32 -2.25 -17.02
C ILE A 332 13.94 -2.21 -17.70
N VAL A 333 13.53 -3.33 -18.30
CA VAL A 333 12.21 -3.45 -18.95
C VAL A 333 11.11 -3.42 -17.90
N GLY A 334 11.29 -4.12 -16.78
CA GLY A 334 10.37 -4.15 -15.65
C GLY A 334 10.16 -2.76 -15.05
N ALA A 335 11.23 -1.98 -14.87
CA ALA A 335 11.14 -0.60 -14.39
C ALA A 335 10.27 0.29 -15.30
N LYS A 336 10.39 0.12 -16.63
CA LYS A 336 9.55 0.85 -17.60
C LYS A 336 8.09 0.42 -17.53
N LEU A 337 7.83 -0.88 -17.38
CA LEU A 337 6.48 -1.41 -17.24
C LEU A 337 5.84 -0.96 -15.92
N ALA A 338 6.56 -1.04 -14.80
CA ALA A 338 6.10 -0.55 -13.51
C ALA A 338 5.73 0.94 -13.57
N LYS A 339 6.62 1.78 -14.15
CA LYS A 339 6.33 3.20 -14.36
C LYS A 339 5.07 3.41 -15.18
N LYS A 340 4.89 2.69 -16.29
CA LYS A 340 3.71 2.78 -17.15
C LYS A 340 2.44 2.40 -16.39
N ARG A 341 2.46 1.28 -15.64
CA ARG A 341 1.32 0.78 -14.88
C ARG A 341 0.92 1.74 -13.77
N LEU A 342 1.85 2.14 -12.92
CA LEU A 342 1.56 3.05 -11.80
C LEU A 342 1.11 4.44 -12.27
N THR A 343 1.61 4.92 -13.42
CA THR A 343 1.09 6.13 -14.06
C THR A 343 -0.36 5.96 -14.51
N ALA A 344 -0.71 4.83 -15.13
CA ALA A 344 -2.08 4.53 -15.54
C ALA A 344 -3.03 4.42 -14.34
N LEU A 345 -2.54 3.93 -13.22
CA LEU A 345 -3.27 3.86 -11.94
C LEU A 345 -3.25 5.19 -11.16
N ARG A 346 -2.66 6.26 -11.70
CA ARG A 346 -2.66 7.60 -11.09
C ARG A 346 -1.92 7.72 -9.77
N TYR A 347 -0.88 6.92 -9.54
CA TYR A 347 0.03 7.15 -8.41
C TYR A 347 0.77 8.48 -8.57
N ASP A 348 1.23 9.02 -7.44
CA ASP A 348 2.07 10.22 -7.42
C ASP A 348 3.46 9.96 -8.03
N GLY A 349 4.12 11.06 -8.45
CA GLY A 349 5.39 10.98 -9.17
C GLY A 349 6.54 10.39 -8.35
N ASP A 350 6.53 10.53 -7.04
CA ASP A 350 7.60 10.05 -6.17
C ASP A 350 7.45 8.55 -5.90
N THR A 351 6.23 8.07 -5.68
CA THR A 351 5.92 6.63 -5.64
C THR A 351 6.32 5.95 -6.95
N ILE A 352 5.91 6.50 -8.10
CA ILE A 352 6.26 5.94 -9.43
C ILE A 352 7.76 5.84 -9.63
N LYS A 353 8.51 6.91 -9.33
CA LYS A 353 9.97 6.95 -9.48
C LYS A 353 10.66 5.96 -8.55
N SER A 354 10.23 5.92 -7.29
CA SER A 354 10.83 5.06 -6.26
C SER A 354 10.65 3.58 -6.58
N VAL A 355 9.42 3.16 -6.94
CA VAL A 355 9.15 1.76 -7.32
C VAL A 355 9.93 1.38 -8.58
N ALA A 356 9.89 2.22 -9.64
CA ALA A 356 10.62 1.94 -10.87
C ALA A 356 12.13 1.83 -10.62
N ARG A 357 12.69 2.67 -9.74
CA ARG A 357 14.11 2.64 -9.39
C ARG A 357 14.48 1.37 -8.61
N LEU A 358 13.66 0.94 -7.66
CA LEU A 358 13.89 -0.32 -6.94
C LEU A 358 13.86 -1.52 -7.90
N VAL A 359 12.87 -1.57 -8.81
CA VAL A 359 12.80 -2.61 -9.85
C VAL A 359 14.04 -2.59 -10.75
N GLU A 360 14.55 -1.41 -11.14
CA GLU A 360 15.78 -1.30 -11.94
C GLU A 360 17.02 -1.79 -11.20
N LEU A 361 17.07 -1.60 -9.88
CA LEU A 361 18.27 -1.88 -9.08
C LEU A 361 18.31 -3.28 -8.47
N HIS A 362 17.19 -4.05 -8.45
CA HIS A 362 17.09 -5.30 -7.69
C HIS A 362 18.15 -6.33 -8.09
N MET A 363 18.58 -6.35 -9.35
CA MET A 363 19.60 -7.28 -9.84
C MET A 363 21.04 -6.89 -9.47
N ARG A 364 21.29 -5.67 -9.00
CA ARG A 364 22.67 -5.19 -8.77
C ARG A 364 23.44 -5.96 -7.73
N PHE A 365 22.77 -6.49 -6.71
CA PHE A 365 23.43 -7.27 -5.65
C PHE A 365 24.05 -8.58 -6.14
N PHE A 366 23.52 -9.21 -7.19
CA PHE A 366 24.00 -10.51 -7.63
C PHE A 366 25.50 -10.50 -7.97
N GLY A 367 26.06 -9.41 -8.47
CA GLY A 367 27.49 -9.25 -8.69
C GLY A 367 28.33 -9.27 -7.40
N TYR A 368 27.77 -8.89 -6.25
CA TYR A 368 28.46 -8.95 -4.96
C TYR A 368 28.61 -10.38 -4.44
N SER A 369 27.57 -11.19 -4.60
CA SER A 369 27.56 -12.60 -4.12
C SER A 369 28.51 -13.51 -4.89
N GLU A 370 28.98 -13.09 -6.08
CA GLU A 370 29.91 -13.85 -6.93
C GLU A 370 31.38 -13.45 -6.73
N GLY A 371 31.67 -12.34 -6.05
CA GLY A 371 33.02 -11.86 -5.78
C GLY A 371 33.04 -10.65 -4.87
N VAL A 372 34.20 -10.33 -4.30
CA VAL A 372 34.38 -9.15 -3.44
C VAL A 372 34.38 -7.88 -4.30
N TRP A 373 33.42 -7.01 -4.09
CA TRP A 373 33.41 -5.70 -4.72
C TRP A 373 34.55 -4.82 -4.18
N ALA A 374 35.15 -4.02 -5.06
CA ALA A 374 35.96 -2.88 -4.64
C ALA A 374 35.06 -1.82 -3.97
N ASP A 375 35.65 -0.97 -3.12
CA ASP A 375 34.92 0.12 -2.45
C ASP A 375 34.25 1.04 -3.44
N SER A 376 34.85 1.26 -4.60
CA SER A 376 34.25 2.01 -5.71
C SER A 376 32.89 1.47 -6.17
N ALA A 377 32.74 0.13 -6.21
CA ALA A 377 31.47 -0.50 -6.57
C ALA A 377 30.42 -0.34 -5.45
N VAL A 378 30.85 -0.44 -4.18
CA VAL A 378 29.99 -0.20 -3.03
C VAL A 378 29.50 1.25 -3.00
N ARG A 379 30.39 2.23 -3.22
CA ARG A 379 30.04 3.65 -3.31
C ARG A 379 29.02 3.91 -4.41
N ARG A 380 29.19 3.27 -5.59
CA ARG A 380 28.23 3.39 -6.70
C ARG A 380 26.88 2.77 -6.36
N TYR A 381 26.86 1.62 -5.69
CA TYR A 381 25.64 0.98 -5.23
C TYR A 381 24.84 1.90 -4.29
N VAL A 382 25.51 2.47 -3.28
CA VAL A 382 24.90 3.41 -2.32
C VAL A 382 24.39 4.67 -3.01
N ARG A 383 25.22 5.30 -3.88
CA ARG A 383 24.83 6.47 -4.66
C ARG A 383 23.60 6.21 -5.53
N ASP A 384 23.60 5.09 -6.23
CA ASP A 384 22.53 4.76 -7.18
C ASP A 384 21.22 4.43 -6.47
N ALA A 385 21.28 3.85 -5.28
CA ALA A 385 20.12 3.61 -4.43
C ALA A 385 19.62 4.90 -3.74
N GLY A 386 20.54 5.78 -3.31
CA GLY A 386 20.21 7.02 -2.60
C GLY A 386 19.33 6.77 -1.39
N SER A 387 18.23 7.52 -1.28
CA SER A 387 17.25 7.36 -0.17
C SER A 387 16.49 6.04 -0.19
N LEU A 388 16.63 5.24 -1.25
CA LEU A 388 15.95 3.94 -1.37
C LEU A 388 16.83 2.78 -0.90
N LEU A 389 18.02 3.04 -0.34
CA LEU A 389 18.99 2.01 0.01
C LEU A 389 18.41 0.97 0.96
N GLU A 390 17.72 1.38 2.00
CA GLU A 390 17.12 0.48 2.99
C GLU A 390 16.03 -0.40 2.35
N ARG A 391 15.15 0.21 1.53
CA ARG A 391 14.14 -0.54 0.75
C ARG A 391 14.78 -1.52 -0.23
N LEU A 392 15.88 -1.13 -0.86
CA LEU A 392 16.61 -2.00 -1.78
C LEU A 392 17.20 -3.20 -1.04
N HIS A 393 17.77 -3.01 0.15
CA HIS A 393 18.27 -4.11 0.99
C HIS A 393 17.15 -5.10 1.35
N MET A 394 15.99 -4.60 1.80
CA MET A 394 14.83 -5.46 2.09
C MET A 394 14.34 -6.21 0.85
N LEU A 395 14.25 -5.54 -0.31
CA LEU A 395 13.81 -6.14 -1.57
C LEU A 395 14.75 -7.26 -2.02
N VAL A 396 16.06 -7.00 -2.07
CA VAL A 396 17.04 -8.00 -2.56
C VAL A 396 17.21 -9.18 -1.61
N ARG A 397 17.06 -8.95 -0.29
CA ARG A 397 17.00 -10.05 0.69
C ARG A 397 15.74 -10.89 0.50
N ALA A 398 14.60 -10.25 0.24
CA ALA A 398 13.32 -10.91 0.00
C ALA A 398 13.33 -11.74 -1.29
N ASP A 399 14.09 -11.35 -2.30
CA ASP A 399 14.21 -12.07 -3.58
C ASP A 399 14.94 -13.43 -3.45
N VAL A 400 15.60 -13.69 -2.32
CA VAL A 400 16.22 -14.98 -2.03
C VAL A 400 15.19 -16.02 -1.62
N THR A 401 14.62 -16.73 -2.60
CA THR A 401 13.59 -17.76 -2.37
C THR A 401 14.11 -19.20 -2.53
N THR A 402 15.44 -19.39 -2.50
CA THR A 402 16.05 -20.71 -2.70
C THR A 402 15.75 -21.68 -1.56
N ARG A 403 15.39 -22.93 -1.89
CA ARG A 403 15.24 -24.02 -0.91
C ARG A 403 16.58 -24.63 -0.47
N ASN A 404 17.66 -24.30 -1.17
CA ASN A 404 19.00 -24.76 -0.80
C ASN A 404 19.54 -23.94 0.37
N ARG A 405 19.48 -24.50 1.58
CA ARG A 405 19.90 -23.83 2.81
C ARG A 405 21.33 -23.29 2.74
N ARG A 406 22.29 -24.05 2.17
CA ARG A 406 23.68 -23.58 2.04
C ARG A 406 23.79 -22.36 1.12
N LYS A 407 22.98 -22.31 0.04
CA LYS A 407 22.93 -21.15 -0.86
C LYS A 407 22.26 -19.95 -0.16
N ALA A 408 21.18 -20.18 0.57
CA ALA A 408 20.50 -19.16 1.34
C ALA A 408 21.41 -18.55 2.41
N ASP A 409 22.10 -19.41 3.20
CA ASP A 409 23.03 -18.97 4.25
C ASP A 409 24.18 -18.13 3.64
N ARG A 410 24.78 -18.61 2.52
CA ARG A 410 25.85 -17.87 1.84
C ARG A 410 25.39 -16.51 1.34
N LEU A 411 24.18 -16.40 0.78
CA LEU A 411 23.62 -15.11 0.35
C LEU A 411 23.32 -14.23 1.55
N GLY A 412 22.78 -14.78 2.64
CA GLY A 412 22.57 -14.06 3.88
C GLY A 412 23.87 -13.41 4.40
N PHE A 413 24.95 -14.18 4.50
CA PHE A 413 26.27 -13.65 4.87
C PHE A 413 26.78 -12.56 3.93
N ALA A 414 26.56 -12.71 2.61
CA ALA A 414 27.00 -11.70 1.65
C ALA A 414 26.20 -10.39 1.80
N TYR A 415 24.91 -10.46 2.16
CA TYR A 415 24.12 -9.27 2.47
C TYR A 415 24.60 -8.59 3.76
N ASP A 416 24.82 -9.35 4.82
CA ASP A 416 25.31 -8.82 6.09
C ASP A 416 26.67 -8.15 5.92
N ASP A 417 27.58 -8.79 5.16
CA ASP A 417 28.89 -8.24 4.83
C ASP A 417 28.79 -6.93 4.03
N LEU A 418 27.92 -6.88 3.01
CA LEU A 418 27.69 -5.65 2.23
C LEU A 418 27.15 -4.52 3.11
N GLU A 419 26.16 -4.79 3.96
CA GLU A 419 25.57 -3.78 4.83
C GLU A 419 26.60 -3.28 5.86
N ALA A 420 27.38 -4.16 6.47
CA ALA A 420 28.47 -3.80 7.38
C ALA A 420 29.53 -2.94 6.68
N ARG A 421 29.93 -3.30 5.47
CA ARG A 421 30.89 -2.54 4.68
C ARG A 421 30.37 -1.18 4.25
N ILE A 422 29.09 -1.09 3.89
CA ILE A 422 28.44 0.20 3.62
C ILE A 422 28.49 1.09 4.88
N ALA A 423 28.16 0.54 6.06
CA ALA A 423 28.19 1.29 7.31
C ALA A 423 29.61 1.78 7.63
N GLU A 424 30.63 0.96 7.46
CA GLU A 424 32.02 1.33 7.63
C GLU A 424 32.46 2.46 6.70
N LEU A 425 32.13 2.35 5.40
CA LEU A 425 32.42 3.41 4.42
C LEU A 425 31.62 4.69 4.68
N GLN A 426 30.38 4.58 5.19
CA GLN A 426 29.59 5.76 5.57
C GLN A 426 30.22 6.50 6.76
N GLU A 427 30.74 5.78 7.74
CA GLU A 427 31.43 6.38 8.90
C GLU A 427 32.75 7.04 8.46
N GLN A 428 33.50 6.41 7.58
CA GLN A 428 34.81 6.91 7.11
C GLN A 428 34.71 8.07 6.10
N GLU A 429 33.71 8.09 5.25
CA GLU A 429 33.67 8.91 4.05
C GLU A 429 32.42 9.80 3.91
N GLU A 430 31.51 9.81 4.87
CA GLU A 430 30.20 10.50 4.76
C GLU A 430 29.43 10.14 3.47
N LEU A 431 29.36 8.85 3.11
CA LEU A 431 28.78 8.35 1.82
C LEU A 431 27.35 8.82 1.53
N GLY A 432 26.58 9.20 2.54
CA GLY A 432 25.20 9.69 2.37
C GLY A 432 25.08 10.97 1.54
N ALA A 433 26.19 11.67 1.31
CA ALA A 433 26.27 12.89 0.53
C ALA A 433 27.51 12.87 -0.39
N VAL A 434 27.75 11.76 -1.13
CA VAL A 434 28.89 11.67 -2.04
C VAL A 434 28.83 12.81 -3.05
N ARG A 435 29.69 13.82 -2.82
CA ARG A 435 29.91 14.98 -3.69
C ARG A 435 31.39 14.98 -4.09
N PRO A 436 31.74 15.56 -5.22
CA PRO A 436 33.15 15.87 -5.52
C PRO A 436 33.78 16.68 -4.41
N ASP A 437 35.08 16.51 -4.18
CA ASP A 437 35.83 17.30 -3.20
C ASP A 437 35.87 18.81 -3.55
N LEU A 438 35.54 19.18 -4.79
CA LEU A 438 35.36 20.56 -5.25
C LEU A 438 33.92 20.81 -5.67
N ASP A 439 33.35 21.92 -5.25
CA ASP A 439 32.03 22.36 -5.71
C ASP A 439 32.12 23.09 -7.06
N GLY A 440 30.96 23.43 -7.64
CA GLY A 440 30.91 24.08 -8.95
C GLY A 440 31.59 25.47 -8.98
N ASN A 441 31.64 26.21 -7.88
CA ASN A 441 32.29 27.51 -7.79
C ASN A 441 33.81 27.33 -7.75
N ARG A 442 34.27 26.39 -6.94
CA ARG A 442 35.69 26.07 -6.86
C ARG A 442 36.27 25.55 -8.18
N ILE A 443 35.50 24.71 -8.89
CA ILE A 443 35.85 24.25 -10.24
C ILE A 443 36.05 25.43 -11.20
N GLN A 444 35.14 26.42 -11.18
CA GLN A 444 35.26 27.63 -12.02
C GLN A 444 36.50 28.43 -11.69
N GLU A 445 36.80 28.61 -10.41
CA GLU A 445 38.01 29.32 -9.97
C GLU A 445 39.30 28.63 -10.42
N VAL A 446 39.38 27.29 -10.18
CA VAL A 446 40.57 26.48 -10.50
C VAL A 446 40.84 26.45 -12.02
N LEU A 447 39.78 26.31 -12.82
CA LEU A 447 39.91 26.21 -14.28
C LEU A 447 39.84 27.56 -15.00
N GLY A 448 39.50 28.65 -14.33
CA GLY A 448 39.32 29.96 -14.92
C GLY A 448 38.19 30.03 -15.95
N ILE A 449 37.12 29.22 -15.78
CA ILE A 449 36.01 29.11 -16.74
C ILE A 449 34.73 29.74 -16.20
N LYS A 450 33.82 30.12 -17.10
CA LYS A 450 32.51 30.66 -16.75
C LYS A 450 31.52 29.52 -16.42
N PRO A 451 30.43 29.82 -15.66
CA PRO A 451 29.35 28.86 -15.45
C PRO A 451 28.81 28.30 -16.77
N GLY A 452 28.77 26.97 -16.92
CA GLY A 452 28.31 26.35 -18.15
C GLY A 452 28.48 24.84 -18.19
N ARG A 453 28.37 24.30 -19.40
CA ARG A 453 28.46 22.85 -19.66
C ARG A 453 29.80 22.26 -19.20
N GLU A 454 30.89 22.99 -19.36
CA GLU A 454 32.25 22.55 -19.01
C GLU A 454 32.39 22.32 -17.49
N VAL A 455 31.80 23.22 -16.66
CA VAL A 455 31.75 23.02 -15.20
C VAL A 455 30.99 21.74 -14.84
N GLY A 456 29.90 21.48 -15.54
CA GLY A 456 29.12 20.24 -15.33
C GLY A 456 29.88 18.98 -15.76
N GLU A 457 30.73 19.05 -16.76
CA GLU A 457 31.58 17.95 -17.20
C GLU A 457 32.71 17.70 -16.20
N ALA A 458 33.38 18.76 -15.72
CA ALA A 458 34.40 18.70 -14.69
C ALA A 458 33.84 18.14 -13.37
N TYR A 459 32.65 18.61 -12.95
CA TYR A 459 31.98 18.13 -11.77
C TYR A 459 31.68 16.61 -11.85
N ARG A 460 31.19 16.15 -13.00
CA ARG A 460 30.91 14.70 -13.21
C ARG A 460 32.19 13.89 -13.19
N TRP A 461 33.27 14.39 -13.79
CA TRP A 461 34.56 13.71 -13.78
C TRP A 461 35.12 13.60 -12.35
N LEU A 462 35.10 14.69 -11.58
CA LEU A 462 35.51 14.67 -10.17
C LEU A 462 34.63 13.73 -9.33
N LEU A 463 33.33 13.63 -9.62
CA LEU A 463 32.43 12.70 -8.95
C LEU A 463 32.82 11.24 -9.25
N GLU A 464 33.12 10.89 -10.51
CA GLU A 464 33.62 9.55 -10.85
C GLU A 464 34.94 9.25 -10.17
N LEU A 465 35.87 10.24 -10.14
CA LEU A 465 37.14 10.10 -9.42
C LEU A 465 36.93 9.82 -7.93
N ARG A 466 36.02 10.57 -7.29
CA ARG A 466 35.64 10.37 -5.88
C ARG A 466 35.06 8.98 -5.63
N LEU A 467 34.24 8.47 -6.56
CA LEU A 467 33.67 7.13 -6.46
C LEU A 467 34.73 6.04 -6.62
N ASP A 468 35.72 6.26 -7.46
CA ASP A 468 36.79 5.27 -7.72
C ASP A 468 37.82 5.23 -6.59
N GLU A 469 38.32 6.38 -6.17
CA GLU A 469 39.47 6.49 -5.27
C GLU A 469 39.12 6.86 -3.82
N GLY A 470 37.87 7.28 -3.57
CA GLY A 470 37.44 7.78 -2.26
C GLY A 470 37.74 9.28 -2.09
N PRO A 471 37.65 9.84 -0.86
CA PRO A 471 37.96 11.23 -0.59
C PRO A 471 39.43 11.54 -0.83
N LEU A 472 39.72 12.51 -1.68
CA LEU A 472 41.09 12.95 -2.01
C LEU A 472 41.50 14.19 -1.21
N GLY A 473 40.50 15.00 -0.79
CA GLY A 473 40.71 16.36 -0.27
C GLY A 473 40.88 17.40 -1.39
N GLU A 474 40.69 18.67 -1.03
CA GLU A 474 40.63 19.78 -2.02
C GLU A 474 41.91 19.91 -2.85
N GLU A 475 43.09 19.88 -2.21
CA GLU A 475 44.37 20.09 -2.90
C GLU A 475 44.66 19.03 -3.97
N GLU A 476 44.45 17.76 -3.66
CA GLU A 476 44.68 16.65 -4.61
C GLU A 476 43.61 16.65 -5.71
N ALA A 477 42.36 16.96 -5.36
CA ALA A 477 41.28 17.07 -6.32
C ALA A 477 41.54 18.21 -7.33
N GLU A 478 42.08 19.37 -6.88
CA GLU A 478 42.48 20.47 -7.75
C GLU A 478 43.62 20.06 -8.70
N ARG A 479 44.64 19.39 -8.17
CA ARG A 479 45.78 18.90 -8.97
C ARG A 479 45.28 17.95 -10.08
N ARG A 480 44.47 16.98 -9.73
CA ARG A 480 43.90 16.00 -10.65
C ARG A 480 42.98 16.67 -11.68
N LEU A 481 42.20 17.65 -11.26
CA LEU A 481 41.31 18.41 -12.14
C LEU A 481 42.10 19.16 -13.23
N LEU A 482 43.20 19.83 -12.85
CA LEU A 482 44.08 20.53 -13.78
C LEU A 482 44.78 19.57 -14.77
N GLU A 483 45.25 18.43 -14.29
CA GLU A 483 45.84 17.40 -15.15
C GLU A 483 44.82 16.86 -16.17
N TRP A 484 43.60 16.53 -15.72
CA TRP A 484 42.54 16.08 -16.60
C TRP A 484 42.13 17.16 -17.60
N TRP A 485 42.03 18.42 -17.17
CA TRP A 485 41.67 19.53 -18.03
C TRP A 485 42.70 19.75 -19.14
N ALA A 486 43.98 19.64 -18.80
CA ALA A 486 45.08 19.77 -19.79
C ALA A 486 45.04 18.68 -20.87
N THR A 487 44.47 17.52 -20.63
CA THR A 487 44.35 16.46 -21.65
C THR A 487 43.22 16.69 -22.66
N ARG A 488 42.38 17.71 -22.47
CA ARG A 488 41.25 18.07 -23.36
C ARG A 488 41.54 19.21 -24.32
N SER A 489 42.70 19.87 -24.19
CA SER A 489 43.11 21.00 -24.99
C SER A 489 43.68 20.57 -26.33
#